data_7a14ea9d745026ad77ada7ae2f49fadd
#
_entry.id   7a14ea9d745026ad77ada7ae2f49fadd
#
_cell.length_a   1.000
_cell.length_b   1.000
_cell.length_c   1.000
_cell.angle_alpha   90.00
_cell.angle_beta   90.00
_cell.angle_gamma   90.00
#
_symmetry.space_group_name_H-M   'P 1'
#
loop_
_entity.id
_entity.type
_entity.pdbx_description
1 polymer ?
#
loop_
_entity_poly.entity_id
_entity_poly.type
_entity_poly.pdbx_seq_one_letter_code
_entity_poly.pdbx_strand_id
1 'polypeptide(L)'
;MAVFANELIGTIGGGHVEFEAIAEARALLNGSDTPDLSFPRRRESTADAYEKRYVLGPSLGQCCGGVMTLYYEKYSCLGNKYAGYSQKMPLNSVFNPIPAPKHQNVALFGGGHVGKAIVNILSTLPMQVMWIDSRDEIFPNELPSNVVCEHSDPVQAAVNDLDVISAGSHVLIMSFSHAEDLDIVAACLLRQRERGDLPFIGLIGSKTKWATFRHRLEDRGFSEAELAHITCPIGVGGVTGKEPEVIAVAVVAQLLVQRARVVT
;
A
#
# COMPACT_ATOMS: atom_id res chain seq x y z
N MET A 1 2.96 13.13 10.69
CA MET A 1 2.84 12.48 12.02
C MET A 1 1.76 13.19 12.82
N ALA A 2 0.87 12.45 13.47
CA ALA A 2 -0.11 12.98 14.42
C ALA A 2 0.26 12.52 15.83
N VAL A 3 0.28 13.46 16.77
CA VAL A 3 0.65 13.23 18.18
C VAL A 3 -0.56 13.47 19.05
N PHE A 4 -0.93 12.49 19.86
CA PHE A 4 -1.97 12.54 20.87
C PHE A 4 -1.35 12.40 22.26
N ALA A 5 -2.11 12.63 23.31
CA ALA A 5 -1.62 12.51 24.69
C ALA A 5 -0.95 11.13 24.96
N ASN A 6 -1.60 10.06 24.51
CA ASN A 6 -1.16 8.67 24.77
C ASN A 6 -0.96 7.83 23.48
N GLU A 7 -1.09 8.43 22.31
CA GLU A 7 -1.04 7.73 21.04
C GLU A 7 -0.18 8.51 20.02
N LEU A 8 0.37 7.80 19.05
CA LEU A 8 1.16 8.36 17.96
C LEU A 8 0.76 7.69 16.65
N ILE A 9 0.52 8.47 15.59
CA ILE A 9 0.22 7.97 14.25
C ILE A 9 1.21 8.51 13.24
N GLY A 10 1.87 7.61 12.51
CA GLY A 10 2.87 7.96 11.52
C GLY A 10 4.22 8.37 12.12
N THR A 11 5.14 8.80 11.27
CA THR A 11 6.52 9.17 11.62
C THR A 11 6.99 10.32 10.74
N ILE A 12 8.00 11.07 11.20
CA ILE A 12 8.75 12.05 10.40
C ILE A 12 10.14 11.56 10.02
N GLY A 13 10.41 10.25 10.18
CA GLY A 13 11.68 9.61 9.84
C GLY A 13 12.43 9.02 11.02
N GLY A 14 11.90 9.10 12.24
CA GLY A 14 12.49 8.55 13.45
C GLY A 14 13.69 9.37 14.01
N GLY A 15 14.38 8.77 14.97
CA GLY A 15 15.56 9.35 15.58
C GLY A 15 15.27 10.46 16.61
N HIS A 16 16.32 11.19 16.98
CA HIS A 16 16.28 12.17 18.08
C HIS A 16 15.34 13.36 17.80
N VAL A 17 15.27 13.80 16.54
CA VAL A 17 14.36 14.89 16.13
C VAL A 17 12.89 14.50 16.32
N GLU A 18 12.52 13.29 15.96
CA GLU A 18 11.16 12.80 16.17
C GLU A 18 10.84 12.68 17.65
N PHE A 19 11.76 12.17 18.45
CA PHE A 19 11.61 12.08 19.90
C PHE A 19 11.38 13.46 20.54
N GLU A 20 12.20 14.48 20.21
CA GLU A 20 12.01 15.84 20.68
C GLU A 20 10.68 16.44 20.18
N ALA A 21 10.33 16.22 18.91
CA ALA A 21 9.10 16.73 18.32
C ALA A 21 7.85 16.16 19.00
N ILE A 22 7.86 14.88 19.36
CA ILE A 22 6.77 14.23 20.10
C ILE A 22 6.65 14.82 21.51
N ALA A 23 7.77 15.00 22.21
CA ALA A 23 7.79 15.57 23.55
C ALA A 23 7.22 16.99 23.55
N GLU A 24 7.61 17.81 22.60
CA GLU A 24 7.14 19.17 22.45
C GLU A 24 5.65 19.23 22.08
N ALA A 25 5.20 18.43 21.13
CA ALA A 25 3.79 18.35 20.77
C ALA A 25 2.91 17.96 21.96
N ARG A 26 3.37 17.02 22.79
CA ARG A 26 2.64 16.63 24.02
C ARG A 26 2.63 17.72 25.07
N ALA A 27 3.72 18.48 25.23
CA ALA A 27 3.77 19.63 26.12
C ALA A 27 2.75 20.69 25.72
N LEU A 28 2.61 20.99 24.44
CA LEU A 28 1.60 21.88 23.90
C LEU A 28 0.16 21.40 24.12
N LEU A 29 -0.08 20.10 23.97
CA LEU A 29 -1.40 19.50 24.23
C LEU A 29 -1.80 19.63 25.70
N ASN A 30 -0.83 19.55 26.63
CA ASN A 30 -1.05 19.63 28.07
C ASN A 30 -1.14 21.09 28.61
N GLY A 31 -1.06 22.09 27.72
CA GLY A 31 -1.19 23.49 28.12
C GLY A 31 -0.01 24.04 28.89
N SER A 32 1.16 23.40 28.86
CA SER A 32 2.39 23.98 29.37
C SER A 32 2.82 25.12 28.45
N ASP A 33 2.98 26.31 29.04
CA ASP A 33 3.53 27.46 28.32
C ASP A 33 4.85 27.06 27.66
N THR A 34 4.94 27.34 26.35
CA THR A 34 6.17 27.07 25.60
C THR A 34 7.32 27.86 26.21
N PRO A 35 8.51 27.25 26.41
CA PRO A 35 9.71 28.00 26.72
C PRO A 35 9.91 29.06 25.65
N ASP A 36 10.31 30.24 26.06
CA ASP A 36 10.61 31.45 25.28
C ASP A 36 11.14 31.15 23.87
N LEU A 37 10.26 31.07 22.89
CA LEU A 37 10.60 30.89 21.50
C LEU A 37 10.76 32.27 20.87
N SER A 38 12.00 32.77 20.86
CA SER A 38 12.44 34.00 20.19
C SER A 38 12.42 33.89 18.64
N PHE A 39 11.36 33.31 18.05
CA PHE A 39 11.18 33.23 16.61
C PHE A 39 9.94 33.99 16.14
N PRO A 40 10.01 34.69 15.00
CA PRO A 40 8.91 35.51 14.51
C PRO A 40 7.70 34.64 14.13
N ARG A 41 6.60 34.82 14.84
CA ARG A 41 5.30 34.27 14.45
C ARG A 41 4.91 34.87 13.09
N ARG A 42 4.65 33.99 12.10
CA ARG A 42 4.08 34.41 10.82
C ARG A 42 2.66 34.93 11.10
N ARG A 43 2.38 36.17 10.75
CA ARG A 43 1.22 36.97 11.17
C ARG A 43 -0.13 36.57 10.60
N GLU A 44 -0.32 35.39 9.99
CA GLU A 44 -1.58 35.01 9.33
C GLU A 44 -2.10 33.60 9.67
N SER A 45 -1.61 32.95 10.73
CA SER A 45 -2.19 31.69 11.19
C SER A 45 -3.07 31.87 12.42
N THR A 46 -4.23 31.21 12.41
CA THR A 46 -5.09 31.00 13.58
C THR A 46 -4.26 30.54 14.77
N ALA A 47 -4.59 31.00 15.99
CA ALA A 47 -3.79 31.08 17.21
C ALA A 47 -3.01 29.86 17.72
N ASP A 48 -2.98 28.72 16.98
CA ASP A 48 -2.49 27.43 17.45
C ASP A 48 -1.46 26.73 16.52
N ALA A 49 -0.78 27.48 15.64
CA ALA A 49 0.25 26.91 14.77
C ALA A 49 1.61 27.62 14.93
N TYR A 50 2.72 26.86 14.98
CA TYR A 50 4.07 27.41 15.01
C TYR A 50 5.08 26.56 14.25
N GLU A 51 6.21 27.17 13.88
CA GLU A 51 7.32 26.57 13.14
C GLU A 51 8.53 26.45 14.05
N LYS A 52 9.24 25.31 13.99
CA LYS A 52 10.52 25.08 14.68
C LYS A 52 11.56 24.47 13.76
N ARG A 53 12.75 25.05 13.80
CA ARG A 53 13.91 24.55 13.06
C ARG A 53 14.79 23.68 13.96
N TYR A 54 15.15 22.50 13.42
CA TYR A 54 16.08 21.56 14.01
C TYR A 54 17.37 21.54 13.17
N VAL A 55 18.49 21.88 13.76
CA VAL A 55 19.80 21.77 13.09
C VAL A 55 20.31 20.35 13.29
N LEU A 56 20.33 19.59 12.19
CA LEU A 56 20.80 18.20 12.19
C LEU A 56 22.34 18.19 12.32
N GLY A 57 22.85 17.55 13.36
CA GLY A 57 24.29 17.51 13.58
C GLY A 57 24.69 16.68 14.82
N PRO A 58 25.96 16.74 15.22
CA PRO A 58 26.45 15.97 16.36
C PRO A 58 25.73 16.24 17.68
N SER A 59 25.18 17.45 17.86
CA SER A 59 24.36 17.82 19.04
C SER A 59 23.07 17.01 19.17
N LEU A 60 22.55 16.49 18.04
CA LEU A 60 21.38 15.62 17.98
C LEU A 60 21.76 14.14 17.74
N GLY A 61 23.04 13.79 17.88
CA GLY A 61 23.53 12.42 17.65
C GLY A 61 23.38 11.94 16.21
N GLN A 62 23.29 12.87 15.23
CA GLN A 62 23.13 12.54 13.82
C GLN A 62 24.39 12.81 13.02
N CYS A 63 24.76 11.87 12.16
CA CYS A 63 25.90 11.99 11.24
C CYS A 63 25.57 12.81 9.98
N CYS A 64 24.29 13.09 9.70
CA CYS A 64 23.85 13.88 8.55
C CYS A 64 23.74 15.35 8.95
N GLY A 65 24.50 16.23 8.30
CA GLY A 65 24.32 17.68 8.43
C GLY A 65 23.07 18.15 7.69
N GLY A 66 22.51 19.28 8.11
CA GLY A 66 21.34 19.88 7.46
C GLY A 66 20.43 20.59 8.46
N VAL A 67 19.29 21.05 7.97
CA VAL A 67 18.27 21.68 8.80
C VAL A 67 16.92 21.10 8.42
N MET A 68 16.17 20.67 9.44
CA MET A 68 14.78 20.26 9.29
C MET A 68 13.87 21.32 9.91
N THR A 69 12.83 21.71 9.21
CA THR A 69 11.82 22.61 9.74
C THR A 69 10.53 21.83 9.95
N LEU A 70 10.02 21.86 11.18
CA LEU A 70 8.74 21.24 11.54
C LEU A 70 7.69 22.31 11.78
N TYR A 71 6.49 22.04 11.28
CA TYR A 71 5.31 22.86 11.52
C TYR A 71 4.39 22.11 12.47
N TYR A 72 4.02 22.77 13.56
CA TYR A 72 3.13 22.23 14.59
C TYR A 72 1.78 22.92 14.47
N GLU A 73 0.73 22.15 14.42
CA GLU A 73 -0.63 22.66 14.33
C GLU A 73 -1.53 21.89 15.30
N LYS A 74 -2.27 22.62 16.16
CA LYS A 74 -3.16 22.02 17.15
C LYS A 74 -4.58 21.93 16.60
N TYR A 75 -5.14 20.75 16.61
CA TYR A 75 -6.52 20.49 16.25
C TYR A 75 -7.36 20.12 17.46
N SER A 76 -8.50 20.80 17.67
CA SER A 76 -9.52 20.39 18.63
C SER A 76 -10.50 19.44 17.92
N CYS A 77 -10.42 18.15 18.20
CA CYS A 77 -11.39 17.18 17.72
C CYS A 77 -12.61 17.14 18.62
N LEU A 78 -13.70 17.77 18.22
CA LEU A 78 -15.02 17.51 18.77
C LEU A 78 -15.65 16.33 18.03
N GLY A 79 -15.55 15.12 18.62
CA GLY A 79 -16.33 13.95 18.24
C GLY A 79 -15.68 12.98 17.25
N ASN A 80 -15.55 11.74 17.66
CA ASN A 80 -15.10 10.52 16.97
C ASN A 80 -13.60 10.43 16.64
N LYS A 81 -12.93 9.49 17.29
CA LYS A 81 -11.48 9.25 17.26
C LYS A 81 -10.85 9.03 15.88
N TYR A 82 -11.62 8.90 14.80
CA TYR A 82 -11.12 8.61 13.44
C TYR A 82 -11.85 9.35 12.31
N ALA A 83 -12.75 10.29 12.61
CA ALA A 83 -13.51 11.02 11.59
C ALA A 83 -12.74 12.19 10.94
N GLY A 84 -11.48 12.39 11.23
CA GLY A 84 -10.68 13.55 10.80
C GLY A 84 -10.03 13.45 9.43
N TYR A 85 -10.19 12.37 8.67
CA TYR A 85 -9.57 12.22 7.36
C TYR A 85 -10.48 12.53 6.17
N SER A 86 -11.73 12.83 6.38
CA SER A 86 -12.60 13.30 5.30
C SER A 86 -13.46 14.48 5.74
N GLN A 87 -13.30 15.58 5.00
CA GLN A 87 -14.20 16.73 4.90
C GLN A 87 -14.18 17.77 6.03
N LYS A 88 -13.60 18.89 5.67
CA LYS A 88 -13.61 20.27 6.18
C LYS A 88 -12.30 20.72 6.82
N MET A 89 -11.26 20.82 5.98
CA MET A 89 -10.23 21.83 6.22
C MET A 89 -10.79 23.21 5.81
N PRO A 90 -10.51 24.28 6.58
CA PRO A 90 -10.82 25.64 6.13
C PRO A 90 -10.05 25.92 4.83
N LEU A 91 -10.73 26.55 3.87
CA LEU A 91 -10.26 26.82 2.50
C LEU A 91 -8.96 27.66 2.37
N ASN A 92 -8.32 28.03 3.47
CA ASN A 92 -7.13 28.91 3.51
C ASN A 92 -5.92 28.31 4.22
N SER A 93 -5.88 27.01 4.49
CA SER A 93 -4.64 26.40 5.00
C SER A 93 -3.65 26.24 3.83
N VAL A 94 -2.50 26.90 3.94
CA VAL A 94 -1.35 26.77 3.00
C VAL A 94 -0.72 25.37 3.05
N PHE A 95 -1.22 24.49 3.88
CA PHE A 95 -0.87 23.09 3.91
C PHE A 95 -1.74 22.34 2.90
N ASN A 96 -1.15 21.98 1.76
CA ASN A 96 -1.64 20.84 1.03
C ASN A 96 -1.65 19.67 2.02
N PRO A 97 -2.81 19.10 2.37
CA PRO A 97 -2.81 17.86 3.13
C PRO A 97 -1.92 16.90 2.37
N ILE A 98 -0.99 16.26 3.07
CA ILE A 98 -0.27 15.13 2.47
C ILE A 98 -1.40 14.24 1.94
N PRO A 99 -1.53 14.07 0.62
CA PRO A 99 -2.65 13.30 0.09
C PRO A 99 -2.59 11.96 0.78
N ALA A 100 -3.72 11.54 1.36
CA ALA A 100 -3.81 10.24 2.00
C ALA A 100 -3.19 9.23 1.01
N PRO A 101 -2.22 8.41 1.42
CA PRO A 101 -1.53 7.54 0.51
C PRO A 101 -2.59 6.78 -0.28
N LYS A 102 -2.62 6.96 -1.60
CA LYS A 102 -3.56 6.24 -2.45
C LYS A 102 -3.30 4.77 -2.20
N HIS A 103 -4.26 4.09 -1.59
CA HIS A 103 -4.16 2.66 -1.39
C HIS A 103 -4.08 2.01 -2.76
N GLN A 104 -3.08 1.16 -2.96
CA GLN A 104 -2.98 0.33 -4.15
C GLN A 104 -3.92 -0.87 -3.97
N ASN A 105 -4.81 -1.07 -4.93
CA ASN A 105 -5.68 -2.25 -4.94
C ASN A 105 -4.93 -3.46 -5.50
N VAL A 106 -5.01 -4.58 -4.79
CA VAL A 106 -4.40 -5.85 -5.17
C VAL A 106 -5.49 -6.92 -5.15
N ALA A 107 -5.69 -7.58 -6.28
CA ALA A 107 -6.51 -8.79 -6.38
C ALA A 107 -5.59 -10.00 -6.33
N LEU A 108 -5.73 -10.84 -5.31
CA LEU A 108 -4.90 -12.02 -5.11
C LEU A 108 -5.76 -13.27 -5.24
N PHE A 109 -5.50 -14.05 -6.28
CA PHE A 109 -6.12 -15.35 -6.51
C PHE A 109 -5.29 -16.47 -5.88
N GLY A 110 -5.86 -17.13 -4.87
CA GLY A 110 -5.28 -18.28 -4.20
C GLY A 110 -5.07 -18.13 -2.70
N GLY A 111 -5.76 -18.98 -1.92
CA GLY A 111 -5.69 -19.05 -0.45
C GLY A 111 -4.67 -20.05 0.09
N GLY A 112 -3.74 -20.55 -0.75
CA GLY A 112 -2.68 -21.48 -0.35
C GLY A 112 -1.60 -20.83 0.52
N HIS A 113 -0.53 -21.59 0.85
CA HIS A 113 0.54 -21.10 1.73
C HIS A 113 1.19 -19.81 1.25
N VAL A 114 1.49 -19.69 -0.05
CA VAL A 114 2.09 -18.47 -0.62
C VAL A 114 1.11 -17.30 -0.57
N GLY A 115 -0.18 -17.52 -0.90
CA GLY A 115 -1.20 -16.50 -0.80
C GLY A 115 -1.33 -15.95 0.64
N LYS A 116 -1.39 -16.84 1.63
CA LYS A 116 -1.40 -16.47 3.06
C LYS A 116 -0.17 -15.65 3.46
N ALA A 117 1.01 -16.07 3.04
CA ALA A 117 2.26 -15.35 3.32
C ALA A 117 2.28 -13.94 2.69
N ILE A 118 1.78 -13.81 1.45
CA ILE A 118 1.66 -12.50 0.78
C ILE A 118 0.66 -11.60 1.52
N VAL A 119 -0.53 -12.10 1.86
CA VAL A 119 -1.55 -11.35 2.60
C VAL A 119 -1.01 -10.84 3.94
N ASN A 120 -0.24 -11.67 4.67
CA ASN A 120 0.38 -11.27 5.93
C ASN A 120 1.32 -10.06 5.76
N ILE A 121 2.09 -9.99 4.68
CA ILE A 121 2.96 -8.83 4.44
C ILE A 121 2.12 -7.62 3.97
N LEU A 122 1.18 -7.84 3.03
CA LEU A 122 0.33 -6.77 2.50
C LEU A 122 -0.55 -6.13 3.57
N SER A 123 -0.89 -6.86 4.63
CA SER A 123 -1.69 -6.34 5.75
C SER A 123 -1.01 -5.19 6.49
N THR A 124 0.32 -5.10 6.43
CA THR A 124 1.12 -4.03 7.06
C THR A 124 1.40 -2.85 6.13
N LEU A 125 1.00 -2.94 4.87
CA LEU A 125 1.31 -1.95 3.83
C LEU A 125 0.05 -1.14 3.45
N PRO A 126 0.20 0.06 2.89
CA PRO A 126 -0.92 0.89 2.44
C PRO A 126 -1.51 0.33 1.13
N MET A 127 -2.06 -0.87 1.19
CA MET A 127 -2.69 -1.60 0.09
C MET A 127 -4.05 -2.13 0.54
N GLN A 128 -5.01 -2.21 -0.38
CA GLN A 128 -6.28 -2.90 -0.18
C GLN A 128 -6.21 -4.23 -0.93
N VAL A 129 -6.54 -5.31 -0.26
CA VAL A 129 -6.41 -6.66 -0.81
C VAL A 129 -7.79 -7.28 -0.96
N MET A 130 -8.15 -7.63 -2.19
CA MET A 130 -9.23 -8.55 -2.50
C MET A 130 -8.63 -9.94 -2.65
N TRP A 131 -8.92 -10.83 -1.72
CA TRP A 131 -8.35 -12.18 -1.67
C TRP A 131 -9.39 -13.19 -2.16
N ILE A 132 -9.14 -13.82 -3.30
CA ILE A 132 -10.11 -14.59 -4.08
C ILE A 132 -9.68 -16.05 -4.14
N ASP A 133 -10.60 -16.98 -3.92
CA ASP A 133 -10.37 -18.43 -4.10
C ASP A 133 -11.68 -19.12 -4.51
N SER A 134 -11.55 -20.25 -5.19
CA SER A 134 -12.69 -21.12 -5.55
C SER A 134 -13.15 -22.03 -4.41
N ARG A 135 -12.43 -22.09 -3.30
CA ARG A 135 -12.71 -22.93 -2.15
C ARG A 135 -13.26 -22.10 -1.00
N ASP A 136 -14.43 -22.40 -0.51
CA ASP A 136 -15.14 -21.60 0.46
C ASP A 136 -14.45 -21.53 1.83
N GLU A 137 -13.92 -22.65 2.32
CA GLU A 137 -13.34 -22.76 3.66
C GLU A 137 -11.82 -22.47 3.75
N ILE A 138 -11.24 -21.83 2.71
CA ILE A 138 -9.77 -21.63 2.66
C ILE A 138 -9.31 -20.43 3.48
N PHE A 139 -10.20 -19.46 3.68
CA PHE A 139 -9.88 -18.20 4.34
C PHE A 139 -9.85 -18.32 5.86
N PRO A 140 -9.00 -17.55 6.57
CA PRO A 140 -9.03 -17.50 8.03
C PRO A 140 -10.25 -16.74 8.54
N ASN A 141 -10.70 -17.07 9.78
CA ASN A 141 -11.83 -16.40 10.42
C ASN A 141 -11.55 -14.93 10.76
N GLU A 142 -10.30 -14.60 11.07
CA GLU A 142 -9.86 -13.23 11.38
C GLU A 142 -9.06 -12.66 10.22
N LEU A 143 -9.48 -11.51 9.72
CA LEU A 143 -8.86 -10.82 8.61
C LEU A 143 -8.31 -9.45 9.05
N PRO A 144 -7.15 -9.04 8.52
CA PRO A 144 -6.70 -7.67 8.64
C PRO A 144 -7.70 -6.69 8.04
N SER A 145 -7.78 -5.46 8.57
CA SER A 145 -8.78 -4.45 8.18
C SER A 145 -8.70 -4.00 6.71
N ASN A 146 -7.58 -4.24 6.05
CA ASN A 146 -7.35 -3.91 4.64
C ASN A 146 -7.48 -5.13 3.70
N VAL A 147 -8.02 -6.25 4.19
CA VAL A 147 -8.21 -7.49 3.43
C VAL A 147 -9.69 -7.84 3.41
N VAL A 148 -10.20 -8.09 2.21
CA VAL A 148 -11.56 -8.61 1.98
C VAL A 148 -11.41 -9.93 1.24
N CYS A 149 -12.18 -10.95 1.63
CA CYS A 149 -12.18 -12.26 0.96
C CYS A 149 -13.40 -12.40 0.06
N GLU A 150 -13.19 -13.03 -1.08
CA GLU A 150 -14.24 -13.33 -2.06
C GLU A 150 -14.15 -14.80 -2.47
N HIS A 151 -15.25 -15.52 -2.31
CA HIS A 151 -15.43 -16.87 -2.87
C HIS A 151 -16.04 -16.76 -4.26
N SER A 152 -15.37 -17.29 -5.28
CA SER A 152 -15.85 -17.27 -6.66
C SER A 152 -15.61 -18.62 -7.33
N ASP A 153 -16.69 -19.26 -7.73
CA ASP A 153 -16.66 -20.50 -8.52
C ASP A 153 -17.63 -20.38 -9.71
N PRO A 154 -17.12 -20.30 -10.95
CA PRO A 154 -15.72 -20.43 -11.34
C PRO A 154 -14.90 -19.19 -11.01
N VAL A 155 -13.66 -19.39 -10.51
CA VAL A 155 -12.83 -18.33 -9.92
C VAL A 155 -12.48 -17.18 -10.89
N GLN A 156 -12.36 -17.47 -12.19
CA GLN A 156 -12.09 -16.47 -13.22
C GLN A 156 -13.24 -15.48 -13.44
N ALA A 157 -14.47 -15.79 -12.97
CA ALA A 157 -15.61 -14.90 -13.09
C ALA A 157 -15.38 -13.59 -12.32
N ALA A 158 -14.68 -13.65 -11.19
CA ALA A 158 -14.30 -12.48 -10.38
C ALA A 158 -13.48 -11.43 -11.15
N VAL A 159 -12.77 -11.82 -12.22
CA VAL A 159 -11.92 -10.90 -13.00
C VAL A 159 -12.74 -9.76 -13.62
N ASN A 160 -13.97 -10.02 -14.08
CA ASN A 160 -14.80 -9.04 -14.77
C ASN A 160 -15.77 -8.31 -13.85
N ASP A 161 -15.88 -8.73 -12.60
CA ASP A 161 -16.67 -8.05 -11.58
C ASP A 161 -15.92 -6.83 -11.04
N LEU A 162 -16.44 -5.62 -11.30
CA LEU A 162 -15.79 -4.37 -10.87
C LEU A 162 -15.97 -4.09 -9.39
N ASP A 163 -16.95 -4.69 -8.74
CA ASP A 163 -17.14 -4.60 -7.29
C ASP A 163 -16.11 -5.49 -6.57
N VAL A 164 -15.62 -6.55 -7.22
CA VAL A 164 -14.56 -7.43 -6.73
C VAL A 164 -13.19 -6.89 -7.14
N ILE A 165 -12.96 -6.63 -8.44
CA ILE A 165 -11.67 -6.15 -8.96
C ILE A 165 -11.86 -4.80 -9.65
N SER A 166 -11.63 -3.73 -8.90
CA SER A 166 -11.73 -2.36 -9.41
C SER A 166 -10.66 -2.05 -10.47
N ALA A 167 -10.94 -1.07 -11.32
CA ALA A 167 -9.96 -0.56 -12.29
C ALA A 167 -8.68 -0.05 -11.60
N GLY A 168 -7.52 -0.32 -12.19
CA GLY A 168 -6.22 0.01 -11.61
C GLY A 168 -5.68 -1.02 -10.60
N SER A 169 -6.38 -2.14 -10.39
CA SER A 169 -5.91 -3.22 -9.52
C SER A 169 -4.70 -3.95 -10.10
N HIS A 170 -3.74 -4.28 -9.24
CA HIS A 170 -2.70 -5.26 -9.56
C HIS A 170 -3.21 -6.67 -9.29
N VAL A 171 -3.07 -7.56 -10.25
CA VAL A 171 -3.55 -8.94 -10.15
C VAL A 171 -2.41 -9.90 -9.88
N LEU A 172 -2.55 -10.74 -8.85
CA LEU A 172 -1.62 -11.81 -8.50
C LEU A 172 -2.33 -13.15 -8.63
N ILE A 173 -1.76 -14.07 -9.43
CA ILE A 173 -2.37 -15.35 -9.76
C ILE A 173 -1.53 -16.49 -9.21
N MET A 174 -2.09 -17.23 -8.25
CA MET A 174 -1.51 -18.41 -7.60
C MET A 174 -2.61 -19.31 -7.06
N SER A 175 -3.58 -19.62 -7.92
CA SER A 175 -4.79 -20.35 -7.54
C SER A 175 -4.52 -21.80 -7.17
N PHE A 176 -5.57 -22.54 -6.88
CA PHE A 176 -5.48 -23.94 -6.46
C PHE A 176 -4.92 -24.87 -7.53
N SER A 177 -5.15 -24.57 -8.82
CA SER A 177 -4.76 -25.45 -9.92
C SER A 177 -4.20 -24.70 -11.12
N HIS A 178 -3.40 -25.40 -11.93
CA HIS A 178 -2.91 -24.84 -13.20
C HIS A 178 -4.04 -24.53 -14.20
N ALA A 179 -5.17 -25.24 -14.12
CA ALA A 179 -6.32 -24.96 -14.98
C ALA A 179 -6.95 -23.62 -14.62
N GLU A 180 -7.22 -23.39 -13.33
CA GLU A 180 -7.70 -22.11 -12.83
C GLU A 180 -6.73 -20.96 -13.15
N ASP A 181 -5.43 -21.16 -12.91
CA ASP A 181 -4.43 -20.13 -13.24
C ASP A 181 -4.50 -19.74 -14.71
N LEU A 182 -4.66 -20.70 -15.63
CA LEU A 182 -4.75 -20.45 -17.06
C LEU A 182 -6.02 -19.68 -17.41
N ASP A 183 -7.16 -20.04 -16.81
CA ASP A 183 -8.44 -19.41 -17.09
C ASP A 183 -8.51 -17.99 -16.48
N ILE A 184 -7.92 -17.77 -15.30
CA ILE A 184 -7.77 -16.43 -14.72
C ILE A 184 -6.88 -15.55 -15.61
N VAL A 185 -5.74 -16.07 -16.09
CA VAL A 185 -4.86 -15.33 -17.01
C VAL A 185 -5.62 -14.97 -18.29
N ALA A 186 -6.37 -15.89 -18.88
CA ALA A 186 -7.16 -15.62 -20.08
C ALA A 186 -8.22 -14.55 -19.83
N ALA A 187 -8.92 -14.61 -18.71
CA ALA A 187 -9.91 -13.59 -18.32
C ALA A 187 -9.26 -12.20 -18.11
N CYS A 188 -8.09 -12.14 -17.46
CA CYS A 188 -7.34 -10.90 -17.31
C CYS A 188 -6.90 -10.31 -18.66
N LEU A 189 -6.44 -11.13 -19.60
CA LEU A 189 -6.04 -10.70 -20.93
C LEU A 189 -7.24 -10.18 -21.74
N LEU A 190 -8.39 -10.84 -21.67
CA LEU A 190 -9.63 -10.36 -22.29
C LEU A 190 -10.05 -9.00 -21.71
N ARG A 191 -10.07 -8.87 -20.38
CA ARG A 191 -10.35 -7.58 -19.73
C ARG A 191 -9.33 -6.51 -20.13
N GLN A 192 -8.04 -6.86 -20.22
CA GLN A 192 -7.01 -5.92 -20.64
C GLN A 192 -7.19 -5.48 -22.08
N ARG A 193 -7.61 -6.38 -22.99
CA ARG A 193 -7.97 -6.07 -24.38
C ARG A 193 -9.14 -5.08 -24.47
N GLU A 194 -10.15 -5.24 -23.62
CA GLU A 194 -11.37 -4.44 -23.64
C GLU A 194 -11.22 -3.10 -22.93
N ARG A 195 -10.52 -3.06 -21.79
CA ARG A 195 -10.51 -1.91 -20.87
C ARG A 195 -9.14 -1.31 -20.64
N GLY A 196 -8.06 -2.08 -20.77
CA GLY A 196 -6.70 -1.61 -20.49
C GLY A 196 -6.47 -1.16 -19.05
N ASP A 197 -7.22 -1.70 -18.10
CA ASP A 197 -7.34 -1.18 -16.73
C ASP A 197 -6.61 -2.01 -15.66
N LEU A 198 -5.85 -3.04 -16.05
CA LEU A 198 -5.04 -3.86 -15.16
C LEU A 198 -3.54 -3.55 -15.36
N PRO A 199 -2.96 -2.64 -14.57
CA PRO A 199 -1.58 -2.17 -14.78
C PRO A 199 -0.51 -3.24 -14.52
N PHE A 200 -0.85 -4.30 -13.79
CA PHE A 200 0.05 -5.40 -13.49
C PHE A 200 -0.71 -6.71 -13.36
N ILE A 201 -0.26 -7.73 -14.07
CA ILE A 201 -0.79 -9.09 -14.00
C ILE A 201 0.40 -10.04 -13.77
N GLY A 202 0.49 -10.60 -12.58
CA GLY A 202 1.58 -11.48 -12.15
C GLY A 202 1.11 -12.92 -11.93
N LEU A 203 1.80 -13.87 -12.54
CA LEU A 203 1.53 -15.30 -12.39
C LEU A 203 2.66 -15.99 -11.65
N ILE A 204 2.33 -16.75 -10.61
CA ILE A 204 3.30 -17.62 -9.95
C ILE A 204 3.64 -18.81 -10.86
N GLY A 205 4.91 -19.12 -10.98
CA GLY A 205 5.32 -20.27 -11.79
C GLY A 205 6.80 -20.26 -12.13
N SER A 206 7.16 -21.16 -13.02
CA SER A 206 8.48 -21.26 -13.62
C SER A 206 8.45 -20.79 -15.08
N LYS A 207 9.62 -20.57 -15.66
CA LYS A 207 9.75 -20.34 -17.10
C LYS A 207 9.10 -21.45 -17.94
N THR A 208 9.19 -22.70 -17.48
CA THR A 208 8.56 -23.86 -18.13
C THR A 208 7.04 -23.80 -18.06
N LYS A 209 6.46 -23.45 -16.90
CA LYS A 209 5.00 -23.26 -16.77
C LYS A 209 4.53 -22.15 -17.72
N TRP A 210 5.25 -21.03 -17.76
CA TRP A 210 4.90 -19.91 -18.63
C TRP A 210 4.99 -20.29 -20.12
N ALA A 211 6.02 -21.00 -20.54
CA ALA A 211 6.12 -21.47 -21.93
C ALA A 211 4.91 -22.34 -22.35
N THR A 212 4.47 -23.25 -21.45
CA THR A 212 3.28 -24.07 -21.69
C THR A 212 2.01 -23.22 -21.73
N PHE A 213 1.88 -22.24 -20.85
CA PHE A 213 0.70 -21.35 -20.82
C PHE A 213 0.65 -20.46 -22.06
N ARG A 214 1.78 -19.88 -22.47
CA ARG A 214 1.86 -19.08 -23.70
C ARG A 214 1.31 -19.84 -24.89
N HIS A 215 1.77 -21.05 -25.13
CA HIS A 215 1.31 -21.85 -26.26
C HIS A 215 -0.22 -22.08 -26.22
N ARG A 216 -0.76 -22.44 -25.06
CA ARG A 216 -2.22 -22.63 -24.90
C ARG A 216 -3.02 -21.33 -25.08
N LEU A 217 -2.46 -20.19 -24.70
CA LEU A 217 -3.10 -18.88 -24.87
C LEU A 217 -3.01 -18.42 -26.33
N GLU A 218 -1.91 -18.68 -27.02
CA GLU A 218 -1.76 -18.48 -28.46
C GLU A 218 -2.81 -19.29 -29.23
N ASP A 219 -3.03 -20.55 -28.86
CA ASP A 219 -4.09 -21.40 -29.44
C ASP A 219 -5.50 -20.83 -29.18
N ARG A 220 -5.70 -20.07 -28.08
CA ARG A 220 -6.94 -19.36 -27.78
C ARG A 220 -7.05 -17.99 -28.49
N GLY A 221 -6.09 -17.61 -29.32
CA GLY A 221 -6.10 -16.39 -30.13
C GLY A 221 -5.56 -15.14 -29.43
N PHE A 222 -4.72 -15.29 -28.40
CA PHE A 222 -3.98 -14.17 -27.81
C PHE A 222 -2.70 -13.91 -28.59
N SER A 223 -2.45 -12.64 -28.91
CA SER A 223 -1.23 -12.20 -29.59
C SER A 223 -0.04 -12.12 -28.62
N GLU A 224 1.18 -12.12 -29.16
CA GLU A 224 2.39 -11.94 -28.37
C GLU A 224 2.40 -10.60 -27.58
N ALA A 225 1.86 -9.54 -28.17
CA ALA A 225 1.73 -8.24 -27.51
C ALA A 225 0.82 -8.30 -26.28
N GLU A 226 -0.28 -9.05 -26.34
CA GLU A 226 -1.16 -9.27 -25.19
C GLU A 226 -0.50 -10.14 -24.14
N LEU A 227 0.18 -11.21 -24.53
CA LEU A 227 0.90 -12.09 -23.61
C LEU A 227 2.04 -11.37 -22.86
N ALA A 228 2.60 -10.31 -23.45
CA ALA A 228 3.61 -9.48 -22.80
C ALA A 228 3.08 -8.70 -21.57
N HIS A 229 1.76 -8.58 -21.36
CA HIS A 229 1.18 -8.02 -20.15
C HIS A 229 1.35 -8.94 -18.93
N ILE A 230 1.64 -10.23 -19.14
CA ILE A 230 1.79 -11.19 -18.05
C ILE A 230 3.24 -11.25 -17.57
N THR A 231 3.44 -11.01 -16.29
CA THR A 231 4.74 -11.23 -15.63
C THR A 231 4.77 -12.64 -15.03
N CYS A 232 5.58 -13.54 -15.60
CA CYS A 232 5.79 -14.88 -15.09
C CYS A 232 7.25 -15.35 -15.32
N PRO A 233 7.94 -15.81 -14.28
CA PRO A 233 7.53 -15.88 -12.87
C PRO A 233 7.44 -14.50 -12.22
N ILE A 234 6.51 -14.36 -11.24
CA ILE A 234 6.43 -13.16 -10.40
C ILE A 234 7.54 -13.16 -9.35
N GLY A 235 7.85 -11.96 -8.85
CA GLY A 235 8.86 -11.69 -7.84
C GLY A 235 10.08 -10.96 -8.39
N VAL A 236 10.73 -10.16 -7.55
CA VAL A 236 11.98 -9.48 -7.94
C VAL A 236 13.09 -10.51 -8.14
N GLY A 237 13.91 -10.29 -9.16
CA GLY A 237 15.07 -11.15 -9.45
C GLY A 237 16.11 -11.10 -8.32
N GLY A 238 16.87 -12.20 -8.17
CA GLY A 238 17.94 -12.32 -7.18
C GLY A 238 17.50 -12.90 -5.84
N VAL A 239 16.22 -12.94 -5.54
CA VAL A 239 15.70 -13.65 -4.36
C VAL A 239 15.54 -15.14 -4.73
N THR A 240 16.22 -16.00 -3.96
CA THR A 240 16.20 -17.46 -4.16
C THR A 240 15.61 -18.14 -2.94
N GLY A 241 14.73 -19.10 -3.14
CA GLY A 241 14.05 -19.88 -2.10
C GLY A 241 12.72 -20.40 -2.62
N LYS A 242 12.20 -21.44 -1.97
CA LYS A 242 10.88 -22.02 -2.27
C LYS A 242 9.90 -21.88 -1.10
N GLU A 243 10.38 -21.35 0.00
CA GLU A 243 9.61 -21.10 1.20
C GLU A 243 8.54 -20.03 0.89
N PRO A 244 7.28 -20.23 1.30
CA PRO A 244 6.19 -19.30 1.04
C PRO A 244 6.52 -17.86 1.41
N GLU A 245 7.20 -17.65 2.53
CA GLU A 245 7.58 -16.33 3.04
C GLU A 245 8.63 -15.65 2.18
N VAL A 246 9.62 -16.41 1.65
CA VAL A 246 10.65 -15.89 0.74
C VAL A 246 10.03 -15.47 -0.59
N ILE A 247 9.14 -16.30 -1.13
CA ILE A 247 8.38 -15.99 -2.35
C ILE A 247 7.53 -14.73 -2.11
N ALA A 248 6.84 -14.65 -0.96
CA ALA A 248 5.99 -13.51 -0.62
C ALA A 248 6.77 -12.19 -0.56
N VAL A 249 7.95 -12.19 0.06
CA VAL A 249 8.83 -11.00 0.09
C VAL A 249 9.21 -10.57 -1.32
N ALA A 250 9.61 -11.50 -2.20
CA ALA A 250 9.98 -11.19 -3.57
C ALA A 250 8.82 -10.60 -4.38
N VAL A 251 7.61 -11.17 -4.22
CA VAL A 251 6.38 -10.71 -4.90
C VAL A 251 5.97 -9.33 -4.41
N VAL A 252 5.93 -9.11 -3.10
CA VAL A 252 5.54 -7.82 -2.52
C VAL A 252 6.55 -6.72 -2.88
N ALA A 253 7.84 -7.04 -2.88
CA ALA A 253 8.86 -6.10 -3.36
C ALA A 253 8.62 -5.68 -4.83
N GLN A 254 8.25 -6.63 -5.70
CA GLN A 254 7.89 -6.31 -7.09
C GLN A 254 6.67 -5.40 -7.18
N LEU A 255 5.62 -5.65 -6.39
CA LEU A 255 4.44 -4.77 -6.33
C LEU A 255 4.81 -3.33 -5.94
N LEU A 256 5.67 -3.17 -4.93
CA LEU A 256 6.14 -1.85 -4.50
C LEU A 256 6.93 -1.12 -5.59
N VAL A 257 7.75 -1.85 -6.38
CA VAL A 257 8.45 -1.28 -7.54
C VAL A 257 7.47 -0.85 -8.63
N GLN A 258 6.41 -1.64 -8.90
CA GLN A 258 5.38 -1.27 -9.88
C GLN A 258 4.59 -0.04 -9.44
N ARG A 259 4.25 0.06 -8.15
CA ARG A 259 3.58 1.22 -7.58
C ARG A 259 4.35 2.52 -7.80
N ALA A 260 5.67 2.49 -7.64
CA ALA A 260 6.52 3.67 -7.83
C ALA A 260 6.48 4.20 -9.28
N ARG A 261 6.26 3.34 -10.27
CA ARG A 261 6.19 3.71 -11.70
C ARG A 261 4.87 4.39 -12.11
N VAL A 262 3.81 4.22 -11.33
CA VAL A 262 2.48 4.82 -11.61
C VAL A 262 2.38 6.23 -11.03
N VAL A 263 3.25 6.59 -10.09
CA VAL A 263 3.23 7.88 -9.37
C VAL A 263 4.15 8.93 -10.02
N THR A 264 5.03 8.50 -10.93
CA THR A 264 5.89 9.39 -11.75
C THR A 264 5.27 9.67 -13.10
#